data_ab4c02adc5cedb34b686381bec56c1cc
#
_entry.id   ab4c02adc5cedb34b686381bec56c1cc
#
_cell.length_a   1.000
_cell.length_b   1.000
_cell.length_c   1.000
_cell.angle_alpha   90.00
_cell.angle_beta   90.00
_cell.angle_gamma   90.00
#
_symmetry.space_group_name_H-M   'P 1'
#
loop_
_entity.id
_entity.type
_entity.pdbx_description
1 polymer ?
#
loop_
_entity_poly.entity_id
_entity_poly.type
_entity_poly.pdbx_seq_one_letter_code
_entity_poly.pdbx_strand_id
1 'polypeptide(L)'
;NALFGYSEVRIGFIPAIVMVYLLRKVGDTQARRLVLTAENIDADEALRIGLITHVVDDDVLEATVMEIATRMAKNSTSALALSKAMLSSLHGMSLHAGLQYAASMNAIARQTEDCKQGIARFLGTTQGPSAS
;
A
#
# COMPACT_ATOMS: atom_id res chain seq x y z
N ASN A 1 17.27 14.44 1.41
CA ASN A 1 16.74 15.83 1.30
C ASN A 1 15.51 15.93 0.37
N ALA A 2 14.56 14.99 0.42
CA ALA A 2 13.33 15.05 -0.36
C ALA A 2 12.37 16.11 0.20
N LEU A 3 11.73 16.89 -0.71
CA LEU A 3 10.67 17.83 -0.39
C LEU A 3 9.39 17.42 -1.11
N PHE A 4 8.26 17.58 -0.44
CA PHE A 4 6.93 17.27 -0.95
C PHE A 4 6.09 18.56 -0.89
N GLY A 5 5.41 18.90 -1.98
CA GLY A 5 4.58 20.11 -2.04
C GLY A 5 3.59 20.09 -3.20
N TYR A 6 2.57 20.92 -3.08
CA TYR A 6 1.48 21.07 -4.04
C TYR A 6 1.32 22.54 -4.36
N SER A 7 2.18 23.05 -5.26
CA SER A 7 2.34 24.48 -5.51
C SER A 7 1.37 25.04 -6.57
N GLU A 8 0.51 24.21 -7.15
CA GLU A 8 -0.37 24.58 -8.27
C GLU A 8 -1.25 25.79 -7.97
N VAL A 9 -1.75 25.89 -6.73
CA VAL A 9 -2.62 27.01 -6.30
C VAL A 9 -1.93 28.37 -6.36
N ARG A 10 -0.58 28.41 -6.31
CA ARG A 10 0.19 29.65 -6.41
C ARG A 10 0.09 30.29 -7.78
N ILE A 11 -0.15 29.50 -8.82
CA ILE A 11 -0.26 29.95 -10.21
C ILE A 11 -1.70 29.92 -10.72
N GLY A 12 -2.70 29.76 -9.82
CA GLY A 12 -4.11 29.71 -10.18
C GLY A 12 -4.57 28.36 -10.76
N PHE A 13 -3.79 27.29 -10.57
CA PHE A 13 -4.14 25.94 -10.99
C PHE A 13 -4.50 25.05 -9.78
N ILE A 14 -5.13 23.90 -10.01
CA ILE A 14 -5.52 22.96 -8.96
C ILE A 14 -4.84 21.60 -9.15
N PRO A 15 -4.33 20.96 -8.10
CA PRO A 15 -3.77 19.61 -8.15
C PRO A 15 -4.87 18.55 -8.20
N ALA A 16 -5.79 18.62 -9.18
CA ALA A 16 -7.06 17.91 -9.19
C ALA A 16 -6.92 16.38 -9.03
N ILE A 17 -6.07 15.74 -9.83
CA ILE A 17 -5.87 14.28 -9.79
C ILE A 17 -5.14 13.89 -8.51
N VAL A 18 -4.13 14.65 -8.13
CA VAL A 18 -3.32 14.38 -6.95
C VAL A 18 -4.14 14.48 -5.66
N MET A 19 -5.07 15.45 -5.57
CA MET A 19 -5.96 15.60 -4.42
C MET A 19 -6.76 14.33 -4.10
N VAL A 20 -7.19 13.58 -5.13
CA VAL A 20 -7.93 12.32 -4.93
C VAL A 20 -7.12 11.29 -4.16
N TYR A 21 -5.83 11.18 -4.48
CA TYR A 21 -4.91 10.27 -3.80
C TYR A 21 -4.45 10.82 -2.46
N LEU A 22 -4.18 12.12 -2.39
CA LEU A 22 -3.72 12.78 -1.17
C LEU A 22 -4.74 12.65 -0.04
N LEU A 23 -6.02 12.97 -0.31
CA LEU A 23 -7.11 12.82 0.66
C LEU A 23 -7.19 11.40 1.24
N ARG A 24 -6.99 10.39 0.39
CA ARG A 24 -7.02 9.00 0.83
C ARG A 24 -5.80 8.60 1.66
N LYS A 25 -4.65 9.20 1.38
CA LYS A 25 -3.40 8.88 2.08
C LYS A 25 -3.28 9.56 3.44
N VAL A 26 -3.52 10.85 3.50
CA VAL A 26 -3.21 11.65 4.69
C VAL A 26 -4.46 12.20 5.39
N GLY A 27 -5.65 11.93 4.86
CA GLY A 27 -6.91 12.43 5.38
C GLY A 27 -7.16 13.91 5.08
N ASP A 28 -8.40 14.36 5.36
CA ASP A 28 -8.88 15.68 4.97
C ASP A 28 -8.05 16.83 5.57
N THR A 29 -7.75 16.75 6.86
CA THR A 29 -7.03 17.82 7.56
C THR A 29 -5.66 18.12 6.95
N GLN A 30 -4.84 17.08 6.74
CA GLN A 30 -3.50 17.25 6.18
C GLN A 30 -3.54 17.59 4.69
N ALA A 31 -4.46 17.01 3.94
CA ALA A 31 -4.64 17.34 2.53
C ALA A 31 -5.00 18.81 2.34
N ARG A 32 -5.95 19.37 3.13
CA ARG A 32 -6.29 20.79 3.11
C ARG A 32 -5.09 21.66 3.46
N ARG A 33 -4.37 21.32 4.52
CA ARG A 33 -3.16 22.05 4.91
C ARG A 33 -2.20 22.16 3.73
N LEU A 34 -1.78 21.04 3.17
CA LEU A 34 -0.76 21.01 2.10
C LEU A 34 -1.22 21.71 0.83
N VAL A 35 -2.45 21.48 0.38
CA VAL A 35 -2.96 22.04 -0.87
C VAL A 35 -3.25 23.53 -0.75
N LEU A 36 -3.91 23.97 0.34
CA LEU A 36 -4.36 25.37 0.45
C LEU A 36 -3.24 26.32 0.87
N THR A 37 -2.25 25.86 1.64
CA THR A 37 -1.09 26.67 2.00
C THR A 37 0.02 26.62 0.93
N ALA A 38 0.00 25.58 0.09
CA ALA A 38 1.06 25.28 -0.87
C ALA A 38 2.47 25.22 -0.21
N GLU A 39 2.51 24.84 1.08
CA GLU A 39 3.77 24.66 1.78
C GLU A 39 4.51 23.40 1.30
N ASN A 40 5.82 23.46 1.35
CA ASN A 40 6.65 22.27 1.20
C ASN A 40 6.90 21.66 2.59
N ILE A 41 6.83 20.34 2.65
CA ILE A 41 7.20 19.57 3.84
C ILE A 41 8.42 18.69 3.52
N ASP A 42 9.24 18.44 4.52
CA ASP A 42 10.38 17.53 4.42
C ASP A 42 9.94 16.04 4.54
N ALA A 43 10.94 15.16 4.46
CA ALA A 43 10.70 13.71 4.52
C ALA A 43 10.18 13.26 5.89
N ASP A 44 10.64 13.85 6.98
CA ASP A 44 10.22 13.49 8.33
C ASP A 44 8.75 13.86 8.57
N GLU A 45 8.34 15.05 8.14
CA GLU A 45 6.94 15.45 8.21
C GLU A 45 6.07 14.59 7.29
N ALA A 46 6.54 14.26 6.07
CA ALA A 46 5.85 13.37 5.15
C ALA A 46 5.65 11.96 5.75
N LEU A 47 6.63 11.44 6.47
CA LEU A 47 6.52 10.19 7.24
C LEU A 47 5.50 10.33 8.36
N ARG A 48 5.59 11.40 9.15
CA ARG A 48 4.72 11.65 10.31
C ARG A 48 3.24 11.71 9.94
N ILE A 49 2.90 12.29 8.80
CA ILE A 49 1.50 12.39 8.32
C ILE A 49 1.04 11.18 7.50
N GLY A 50 1.89 10.19 7.28
CA GLY A 50 1.57 8.98 6.53
C GLY A 50 1.58 9.12 5.01
N LEU A 51 2.19 10.19 4.48
CA LEU A 51 2.36 10.38 3.04
C LEU A 51 3.35 9.36 2.47
N ILE A 52 4.42 9.08 3.20
CA ILE A 52 5.42 8.04 2.89
C ILE A 52 5.57 7.07 4.05
N THR A 53 6.26 5.96 3.85
CA THR A 53 6.38 4.86 4.84
C THR A 53 7.76 4.72 5.45
N HIS A 54 8.80 5.26 4.81
CA HIS A 54 10.18 5.17 5.27
C HIS A 54 10.93 6.46 4.93
N VAL A 55 11.83 6.83 5.82
CA VAL A 55 12.88 7.84 5.57
C VAL A 55 14.21 7.18 5.90
N VAL A 56 15.16 7.28 5.00
CA VAL A 56 16.51 6.73 5.15
C VAL A 56 17.50 7.70 4.53
N ASP A 57 18.77 7.58 4.87
CA ASP A 57 19.84 8.35 4.24
C ASP A 57 20.00 7.96 2.76
N ASP A 58 20.45 8.91 1.95
CA ASP A 58 20.52 8.75 0.49
C ASP A 58 21.45 7.60 0.07
N ASP A 59 22.51 7.36 0.80
CA ASP A 59 23.51 6.29 0.55
C ASP A 59 22.96 4.88 0.78
N VAL A 60 21.92 4.73 1.59
CA VAL A 60 21.27 3.42 1.87
C VAL A 60 19.89 3.28 1.23
N LEU A 61 19.41 4.31 0.52
CA LEU A 61 18.06 4.32 -0.07
C LEU A 61 17.84 3.14 -1.02
N GLU A 62 18.76 2.92 -1.96
CA GLU A 62 18.63 1.85 -2.95
C GLU A 62 18.65 0.47 -2.26
N ALA A 63 19.55 0.26 -1.30
CA ALA A 63 19.63 -0.98 -0.56
C ALA A 63 18.33 -1.27 0.21
N THR A 64 17.77 -0.25 0.87
CA THR A 64 16.50 -0.38 1.61
C THR A 64 15.34 -0.72 0.67
N VAL A 65 15.25 -0.05 -0.48
CA VAL A 65 14.20 -0.33 -1.48
C VAL A 65 14.34 -1.75 -2.02
N MET A 66 15.56 -2.20 -2.33
CA MET A 66 15.82 -3.57 -2.81
C MET A 66 15.50 -4.63 -1.76
N GLU A 67 15.75 -4.36 -0.48
CA GLU A 67 15.35 -5.24 0.62
C GLU A 67 13.83 -5.41 0.68
N ILE A 68 13.09 -4.30 0.64
CA ILE A 68 11.61 -4.31 0.65
C ILE A 68 11.07 -5.07 -0.58
N ALA A 69 11.58 -4.75 -1.77
CA ALA A 69 11.18 -5.41 -3.01
C ALA A 69 11.46 -6.92 -2.99
N THR A 70 12.63 -7.31 -2.50
CA THR A 70 13.00 -8.72 -2.34
C THR A 70 12.09 -9.45 -1.35
N ARG A 71 11.71 -8.80 -0.26
CA ARG A 71 10.75 -9.33 0.72
C ARG A 71 9.38 -9.54 0.09
N MET A 72 8.92 -8.57 -0.71
CA MET A 72 7.67 -8.70 -1.47
C MET A 72 7.74 -9.83 -2.49
N ALA A 73 8.85 -9.96 -3.23
CA ALA A 73 9.03 -10.98 -4.26
C ALA A 73 9.02 -12.43 -3.73
N LYS A 74 9.22 -12.62 -2.43
CA LYS A 74 9.11 -13.94 -1.78
C LYS A 74 7.65 -14.39 -1.56
N ASN A 75 6.71 -13.49 -1.69
CA ASN A 75 5.27 -13.80 -1.53
C ASN A 75 4.69 -14.31 -2.88
N SER A 76 3.51 -14.93 -2.79
CA SER A 76 2.76 -15.37 -3.97
C SER A 76 2.46 -14.18 -4.89
N THR A 77 2.82 -14.29 -6.16
CA THR A 77 2.59 -13.25 -7.16
C THR A 77 1.09 -13.00 -7.38
N SER A 78 0.28 -14.05 -7.42
CA SER A 78 -1.17 -13.94 -7.58
C SER A 78 -1.81 -13.27 -6.36
N ALA A 79 -1.39 -13.63 -5.14
CA ALA A 79 -1.91 -13.02 -3.91
C ALA A 79 -1.54 -11.53 -3.83
N LEU A 80 -0.31 -11.14 -4.19
CA LEU A 80 0.10 -9.73 -4.25
C LEU A 80 -0.73 -8.94 -5.25
N ALA A 81 -0.93 -9.48 -6.46
CA ALA A 81 -1.71 -8.82 -7.50
C ALA A 81 -3.18 -8.61 -7.07
N LEU A 82 -3.82 -9.65 -6.53
CA LEU A 82 -5.19 -9.58 -6.03
C LEU A 82 -5.31 -8.61 -4.84
N SER A 83 -4.39 -8.67 -3.89
CA SER A 83 -4.38 -7.74 -2.73
C SER A 83 -4.24 -6.29 -3.16
N LYS A 84 -3.34 -5.99 -4.11
CA LYS A 84 -3.14 -4.65 -4.65
C LYS A 84 -4.40 -4.13 -5.35
N ALA A 85 -5.05 -4.96 -6.15
CA ALA A 85 -6.30 -4.61 -6.82
C ALA A 85 -7.42 -4.35 -5.79
N MET A 86 -7.56 -5.21 -4.77
CA MET A 86 -8.54 -5.03 -3.70
C MET A 86 -8.33 -3.72 -2.94
N LEU A 87 -7.10 -3.44 -2.51
CA LEU A 87 -6.78 -2.21 -1.78
C LEU A 87 -7.20 -0.96 -2.55
N SER A 88 -6.99 -0.96 -3.88
CA SER A 88 -7.42 0.16 -4.73
C SER A 88 -8.94 0.28 -4.82
N SER A 89 -9.67 -0.84 -4.88
CA SER A 89 -11.12 -0.86 -5.06
C SER A 89 -11.89 -0.53 -3.76
N LEU A 90 -11.40 -1.00 -2.61
CA LEU A 90 -12.08 -0.86 -1.32
C LEU A 90 -12.27 0.58 -0.87
N HIS A 91 -11.41 1.50 -1.28
CA HIS A 91 -11.50 2.91 -0.90
C HIS A 91 -12.81 3.61 -1.31
N GLY A 92 -13.49 3.12 -2.34
CA GLY A 92 -14.75 3.69 -2.83
C GLY A 92 -16.01 2.93 -2.41
N MET A 93 -15.88 1.87 -1.63
CA MET A 93 -16.98 0.97 -1.29
C MET A 93 -17.55 1.26 0.10
N SER A 94 -18.88 1.06 0.25
CA SER A 94 -19.47 0.95 1.58
C SER A 94 -18.95 -0.30 2.29
N LEU A 95 -19.03 -0.36 3.63
CA LEU A 95 -18.59 -1.53 4.39
C LEU A 95 -19.25 -2.82 3.88
N HIS A 96 -20.57 -2.78 3.64
CA HIS A 96 -21.32 -3.94 3.17
C HIS A 96 -20.84 -4.41 1.78
N ALA A 97 -20.72 -3.49 0.82
CA ALA A 97 -20.23 -3.81 -0.52
C ALA A 97 -18.76 -4.31 -0.48
N GLY A 98 -17.92 -3.71 0.36
CA GLY A 98 -16.53 -4.12 0.56
C GLY A 98 -16.42 -5.55 1.10
N LEU A 99 -17.28 -5.93 2.05
CA LEU A 99 -17.29 -7.31 2.60
C LEU A 99 -17.77 -8.34 1.56
N GLN A 100 -18.77 -8.01 0.76
CA GLN A 100 -19.22 -8.88 -0.35
C GLN A 100 -18.14 -9.04 -1.41
N TYR A 101 -17.49 -7.94 -1.80
CA TYR A 101 -16.36 -7.97 -2.72
C TYR A 101 -15.20 -8.80 -2.17
N ALA A 102 -14.85 -8.61 -0.90
CA ALA A 102 -13.78 -9.36 -0.24
C ALA A 102 -14.07 -10.88 -0.21
N ALA A 103 -15.32 -11.28 0.04
CA ALA A 103 -15.72 -12.69 0.01
C ALA A 103 -15.55 -13.29 -1.40
N SER A 104 -15.95 -12.56 -2.45
CA SER A 104 -15.77 -12.97 -3.84
C SER A 104 -14.28 -13.10 -4.21
N MET A 105 -13.46 -12.11 -3.85
CA MET A 105 -12.03 -12.13 -4.11
C MET A 105 -11.31 -13.26 -3.36
N ASN A 106 -11.77 -13.58 -2.15
CA ASN A 106 -11.25 -14.71 -1.36
C ASN A 106 -11.54 -16.06 -2.05
N ALA A 107 -12.74 -16.22 -2.65
CA ALA A 107 -13.07 -17.39 -3.42
C ALA A 107 -12.17 -17.54 -4.66
N ILE A 108 -11.91 -16.44 -5.38
CA ILE A 108 -10.99 -16.42 -6.53
C ILE A 108 -9.56 -16.75 -6.09
N ALA A 109 -9.06 -16.14 -5.01
CA ALA A 109 -7.72 -16.38 -4.51
C ALA A 109 -7.46 -17.85 -4.16
N ARG A 110 -8.45 -18.54 -3.59
CA ARG A 110 -8.36 -19.98 -3.25
C ARG A 110 -8.24 -20.88 -4.47
N GLN A 111 -8.65 -20.42 -5.65
CA GLN A 111 -8.54 -21.19 -6.89
C GLN A 111 -7.16 -21.05 -7.56
N THR A 112 -6.35 -20.09 -7.14
CA THR A 112 -5.01 -19.90 -7.69
C THR A 112 -4.10 -21.07 -7.32
N GLU A 113 -3.19 -21.38 -8.21
CA GLU A 113 -2.19 -22.45 -7.99
C GLU A 113 -1.27 -22.12 -6.81
N ASP A 114 -0.88 -20.84 -6.69
CA ASP A 114 -0.08 -20.35 -5.55
C ASP A 114 -0.76 -20.64 -4.20
N CYS A 115 -2.07 -20.43 -4.09
CA CYS A 115 -2.82 -20.69 -2.86
C CYS A 115 -2.85 -22.18 -2.53
N LYS A 116 -3.14 -23.03 -3.53
CA LYS A 116 -3.18 -24.50 -3.36
C LYS A 116 -1.83 -25.03 -2.90
N GLN A 117 -0.74 -24.61 -3.56
CA GLN A 117 0.62 -25.00 -3.19
C GLN A 117 1.02 -24.45 -1.81
N GLY A 118 0.61 -23.22 -1.46
CA GLY A 118 0.84 -22.63 -0.14
C GLY A 118 0.20 -23.43 0.97
N ILE A 119 -1.09 -23.80 0.79
CA ILE A 119 -1.84 -24.64 1.74
C ILE A 119 -1.19 -26.01 1.87
N ALA A 120 -0.83 -26.67 0.77
CA ALA A 120 -0.19 -27.98 0.79
C ALA A 120 1.13 -27.96 1.56
N ARG A 121 1.96 -26.92 1.36
CA ARG A 121 3.21 -26.74 2.12
C ARG A 121 2.95 -26.53 3.62
N PHE A 122 1.98 -25.72 3.98
CA PHE A 122 1.61 -25.45 5.38
C PHE A 122 1.14 -26.73 6.09
N LEU A 123 0.26 -27.50 5.46
CA LEU A 123 -0.22 -28.78 6.00
C LEU A 123 0.87 -29.85 6.07
N GLY A 124 1.77 -29.90 5.10
CA GLY A 124 2.92 -30.82 5.09
C GLY A 124 3.95 -30.52 6.17
N THR A 125 4.12 -29.27 6.56
CA THR A 125 5.01 -28.85 7.67
C THR A 125 4.38 -29.08 9.05
N THR A 126 3.05 -29.20 9.15
CA THR A 126 2.35 -29.49 10.42
C THR A 126 2.29 -31.00 10.74
N GLN A 127 2.57 -31.89 9.80
CA GLN A 127 2.79 -33.30 10.07
C GLN A 127 4.27 -33.52 10.46
N GLY A 128 4.63 -33.07 11.67
CA GLY A 128 5.88 -33.46 12.31
C GLY A 128 5.92 -34.97 12.56
N PRO A 129 7.11 -35.57 12.74
CA PRO A 129 7.27 -37.01 12.81
C PRO A 129 6.38 -37.58 13.93
N SER A 130 5.44 -38.46 13.56
CA SER A 130 4.73 -39.29 14.52
C SER A 130 5.77 -40.10 15.28
N ALA A 131 5.84 -39.90 16.58
CA ALA A 131 6.64 -40.73 17.48
C ALA A 131 6.28 -42.21 17.27
N SER A 132 7.25 -42.95 16.84
CA SER A 132 7.29 -44.42 16.91
C SER A 132 8.07 -44.77 18.17
#